data_9c6db601631771febc56a9d6b93209b9
#
_entry.id   9c6db601631771febc56a9d6b93209b9
#
_cell.length_a   1.000
_cell.length_b   1.000
_cell.length_c   1.000
_cell.angle_alpha   90.00
_cell.angle_beta   90.00
_cell.angle_gamma   90.00
#
_symmetry.space_group_name_H-M   'P 1'
#
loop_
_entity.id
_entity.type
_entity.pdbx_description
1 polymer ?
#
loop_
_entity_poly.entity_id
_entity_poly.type
_entity_poly.pdbx_seq_one_letter_code
_entity_poly.pdbx_strand_id
1 'polypeptide(L)'
;GAYIRPSPSQTHLGGVARRTREATTLCEAAGFDVVLIETVGVGQSETMVAEMADLFVLLLAPAGGDELQGVKRGIMEMADLILINKADGDLKSAATRTCADYAGALRLLRKRSQDPEDFPKALTVSALEGAGLRQSWEEMQALVAWRREKGVWARTRASQNAYWFNAELRHALLTRLEHDPEAAEASRQLQQAIHAGDIAPSLAAERVVDIFLRPKA
;
A
#
# COMPACT_ATOMS: atom_id res chain seq x y z
N GLY A 1 16.18 -15.89 -12.45
CA GLY A 1 17.02 -14.82 -11.92
C GLY A 1 16.20 -13.87 -11.04
N ALA A 2 16.84 -13.14 -10.15
CA ALA A 2 16.18 -12.11 -9.33
C ALA A 2 16.55 -10.72 -9.88
N TYR A 3 15.59 -9.79 -9.88
CA TYR A 3 15.80 -8.38 -10.16
C TYR A 3 15.47 -7.57 -8.91
N ILE A 4 16.38 -6.70 -8.48
CA ILE A 4 16.20 -5.87 -7.27
C ILE A 4 16.23 -4.41 -7.70
N ARG A 5 15.18 -3.67 -7.36
CA ARG A 5 15.07 -2.23 -7.61
C ARG A 5 14.89 -1.46 -6.32
N PRO A 6 15.86 -0.66 -5.90
CA PRO A 6 15.67 0.27 -4.79
C PRO A 6 14.72 1.40 -5.23
N SER A 7 13.77 1.73 -4.38
CA SER A 7 12.90 2.90 -4.54
C SER A 7 13.28 3.91 -3.46
N PRO A 8 13.84 5.07 -3.79
CA PRO A 8 14.17 6.08 -2.79
C PRO A 8 12.89 6.58 -2.11
N SER A 9 12.89 6.60 -0.79
CA SER A 9 11.83 7.18 0.03
C SER A 9 11.89 8.72 -0.08
N GLN A 10 11.39 9.29 -1.18
CA GLN A 10 11.31 10.73 -1.33
C GLN A 10 9.90 11.24 -1.04
N THR A 11 9.84 12.48 -0.59
CA THR A 11 8.81 13.28 0.05
C THR A 11 7.40 13.34 -0.57
N HIS A 12 7.14 12.68 -1.68
CA HIS A 12 5.82 12.64 -2.32
C HIS A 12 5.34 11.19 -2.44
N LEU A 13 4.65 10.71 -1.42
CA LEU A 13 4.06 9.36 -1.31
C LEU A 13 3.37 8.89 -2.60
N GLY A 14 2.57 9.74 -3.25
CA GLY A 14 1.87 9.41 -4.49
C GLY A 14 2.78 9.11 -5.68
N GLY A 15 3.90 9.83 -5.82
CA GLY A 15 4.86 9.63 -6.92
C GLY A 15 5.64 8.32 -6.81
N VAL A 16 6.03 7.93 -5.58
CA VAL A 16 6.73 6.66 -5.32
C VAL A 16 5.82 5.47 -5.59
N ALA A 17 4.57 5.51 -5.13
CA ALA A 17 3.60 4.45 -5.35
C ALA A 17 3.30 4.24 -6.84
N ARG A 18 3.13 5.31 -7.61
CA ARG A 18 2.93 5.25 -9.05
C ARG A 18 4.10 4.54 -9.75
N ARG A 19 5.34 4.97 -9.49
CA ARG A 19 6.54 4.36 -10.08
C ARG A 19 6.72 2.90 -9.66
N THR A 20 6.32 2.55 -8.44
CA THR A 20 6.36 1.16 -7.96
C THR A 20 5.36 0.31 -8.72
N ARG A 21 4.14 0.81 -8.95
CA ARG A 21 3.13 0.11 -9.74
C ARG A 21 3.57 -0.08 -11.20
N GLU A 22 4.10 0.97 -11.84
CA GLU A 22 4.66 0.87 -13.20
C GLU A 22 5.75 -0.20 -13.28
N ALA A 23 6.68 -0.22 -12.29
CA ALA A 23 7.72 -1.22 -12.21
C ALA A 23 7.17 -2.63 -12.01
N THR A 24 6.13 -2.81 -11.20
CA THR A 24 5.44 -4.10 -11.00
C THR A 24 4.87 -4.60 -12.32
N THR A 25 4.16 -3.74 -13.06
CA THR A 25 3.60 -4.08 -14.38
C THR A 25 4.69 -4.50 -15.37
N LEU A 26 5.84 -3.80 -15.36
CA LEU A 26 6.99 -4.17 -16.21
C LEU A 26 7.60 -5.52 -15.80
N CYS A 27 7.69 -5.81 -14.51
CA CYS A 27 8.16 -7.11 -14.03
C CYS A 27 7.21 -8.25 -14.46
N GLU A 28 5.89 -8.05 -14.33
CA GLU A 28 4.89 -9.02 -14.80
C GLU A 28 5.01 -9.23 -16.33
N ALA A 29 5.14 -8.16 -17.11
CA ALA A 29 5.32 -8.24 -18.56
C ALA A 29 6.63 -8.92 -18.97
N ALA A 30 7.67 -8.82 -18.15
CA ALA A 30 8.95 -9.49 -18.32
C ALA A 30 8.93 -10.98 -17.90
N GLY A 31 7.79 -11.49 -17.39
CA GLY A 31 7.59 -12.90 -17.04
C GLY A 31 8.07 -13.25 -15.63
N PHE A 32 8.15 -12.30 -14.70
CA PHE A 32 8.40 -12.62 -13.30
C PHE A 32 7.12 -13.18 -12.66
N ASP A 33 7.22 -14.35 -12.05
CA ASP A 33 6.10 -15.04 -11.39
C ASP A 33 5.71 -14.40 -10.07
N VAL A 34 6.67 -13.77 -9.39
CA VAL A 34 6.51 -13.15 -8.07
C VAL A 34 7.20 -11.79 -8.03
N VAL A 35 6.46 -10.77 -7.58
CA VAL A 35 6.98 -9.42 -7.33
C VAL A 35 6.78 -9.09 -5.86
N LEU A 36 7.88 -8.86 -5.14
CA LEU A 36 7.85 -8.46 -3.74
C LEU A 36 8.00 -6.93 -3.65
N ILE A 37 7.03 -6.27 -3.00
CA ILE A 37 7.07 -4.84 -2.72
C ILE A 37 7.32 -4.68 -1.23
N GLU A 38 8.52 -4.22 -0.89
CA GLU A 38 8.90 -3.95 0.49
C GLU A 38 8.73 -2.47 0.83
N THR A 39 8.14 -2.19 1.99
CA THR A 39 8.06 -0.85 2.54
C THR A 39 8.88 -0.74 3.81
N VAL A 40 9.58 0.39 3.96
CA VAL A 40 10.36 0.71 5.14
C VAL A 40 9.48 1.42 6.18
N GLY A 41 9.19 0.75 7.27
CA GLY A 41 8.63 1.35 8.47
C GLY A 41 7.15 1.72 8.38
N VAL A 42 6.71 2.36 9.45
CA VAL A 42 5.33 2.82 9.67
C VAL A 42 5.11 4.19 9.03
N GLY A 43 4.15 4.29 8.16
CA GLY A 43 3.72 5.53 7.52
C GLY A 43 2.47 5.24 6.71
N GLN A 44 1.90 6.19 6.00
CA GLN A 44 0.70 5.96 5.19
C GLN A 44 0.97 5.14 3.90
N SER A 45 2.17 4.62 3.73
CA SER A 45 2.58 3.80 2.58
C SER A 45 1.98 2.40 2.58
N GLU A 46 1.59 1.87 3.75
CA GLU A 46 1.03 0.52 3.87
C GLU A 46 -0.32 0.39 3.15
N THR A 47 -1.18 1.39 3.28
CA THR A 47 -2.49 1.38 2.58
C THR A 47 -2.31 1.42 1.06
N MET A 48 -1.29 2.14 0.58
CA MET A 48 -1.01 2.22 -0.85
C MET A 48 -0.42 0.93 -1.41
N VAL A 49 0.34 0.17 -0.60
CA VAL A 49 0.83 -1.16 -1.00
C VAL A 49 -0.33 -2.15 -1.13
N ALA A 50 -1.31 -2.10 -0.24
CA ALA A 50 -2.51 -2.95 -0.34
C ALA A 50 -3.28 -2.71 -1.65
N GLU A 51 -3.26 -1.49 -2.19
CA GLU A 51 -3.88 -1.15 -3.47
C GLU A 51 -3.04 -1.57 -4.71
N MET A 52 -1.87 -2.14 -4.50
CA MET A 52 -0.96 -2.60 -5.58
C MET A 52 -0.68 -4.09 -5.53
N ALA A 53 -0.78 -4.70 -4.36
CA ALA A 53 -0.41 -6.09 -4.13
C ALA A 53 -1.64 -7.01 -4.21
N ASP A 54 -1.42 -8.25 -4.64
CA ASP A 54 -2.43 -9.31 -4.62
C ASP A 54 -2.56 -9.96 -3.23
N LEU A 55 -1.46 -9.90 -2.45
CA LEU A 55 -1.38 -10.32 -1.06
C LEU A 55 -0.69 -9.24 -0.23
N PHE A 56 -1.20 -9.00 0.97
CA PHE A 56 -0.60 -8.11 1.94
C PHE A 56 -0.06 -8.91 3.13
N VAL A 57 1.27 -8.95 3.25
CA VAL A 57 1.96 -9.64 4.33
C VAL A 57 2.54 -8.63 5.30
N LEU A 58 2.10 -8.69 6.54
CA LEU A 58 2.63 -7.87 7.63
C LEU A 58 3.77 -8.62 8.31
N LEU A 59 4.97 -8.06 8.28
CA LEU A 59 6.16 -8.64 8.91
C LEU A 59 6.46 -7.90 10.21
N LEU A 60 6.49 -8.63 11.32
CA LEU A 60 6.70 -8.09 12.65
C LEU A 60 7.88 -8.78 13.34
N ALA A 61 8.51 -8.07 14.28
CA ALA A 61 9.45 -8.67 15.24
C ALA A 61 8.69 -9.17 16.49
N PRO A 62 9.26 -10.08 17.30
CA PRO A 62 8.68 -10.45 18.58
C PRO A 62 8.57 -9.24 19.49
N ALA A 63 7.38 -9.03 20.07
CA ALA A 63 7.13 -7.89 20.93
C ALA A 63 7.62 -8.13 22.37
N GLY A 64 8.27 -7.14 22.93
CA GLY A 64 8.66 -7.10 24.34
C GLY A 64 7.63 -6.42 25.24
N GLY A 65 6.31 -6.66 25.05
CA GLY A 65 5.26 -6.11 25.92
C GLY A 65 4.12 -5.39 25.19
N ASP A 66 4.17 -4.07 25.00
CA ASP A 66 3.03 -3.23 24.63
C ASP A 66 2.84 -3.00 23.12
N GLU A 67 3.53 -3.77 22.26
CA GLU A 67 3.62 -3.51 20.81
C GLU A 67 2.37 -3.94 20.00
N LEU A 68 1.42 -4.71 20.56
CA LEU A 68 0.09 -4.86 19.97
C LEU A 68 -0.61 -3.50 19.76
N GLN A 69 -0.26 -2.50 20.59
CA GLN A 69 -0.75 -1.12 20.45
C GLN A 69 -0.01 -0.34 19.35
N GLY A 70 1.19 -0.78 18.93
CA GLY A 70 1.99 -0.12 17.89
C GLY A 70 1.50 -0.38 16.47
N VAL A 71 0.86 -1.53 16.22
CA VAL A 71 0.27 -1.85 14.91
C VAL A 71 -1.14 -1.29 14.83
N LYS A 72 -1.33 -0.28 14.01
CA LYS A 72 -2.66 0.31 13.79
C LYS A 72 -3.65 -0.77 13.36
N ARG A 73 -4.81 -0.83 14.00
CA ARG A 73 -5.88 -1.78 13.69
C ARG A 73 -6.18 -1.88 12.19
N GLY A 74 -6.18 -0.76 11.48
CA GLY A 74 -6.43 -0.72 10.04
C GLY A 74 -5.42 -1.52 9.21
N ILE A 75 -4.14 -1.59 9.64
CA ILE A 75 -3.11 -2.40 8.96
C ILE A 75 -3.37 -3.88 9.17
N MET A 76 -3.75 -4.28 10.39
CA MET A 76 -4.13 -5.67 10.69
C MET A 76 -5.35 -6.12 9.88
N GLU A 77 -6.32 -5.22 9.69
CA GLU A 77 -7.52 -5.49 8.89
C GLU A 77 -7.22 -5.71 7.41
N MET A 78 -6.11 -5.16 6.89
CA MET A 78 -5.66 -5.37 5.52
C MET A 78 -4.78 -6.61 5.34
N ALA A 79 -4.10 -7.06 6.40
CA ALA A 79 -3.16 -8.17 6.32
C ALA A 79 -3.84 -9.49 5.94
N ASP A 80 -3.26 -10.20 5.00
CA ASP A 80 -3.63 -11.57 4.65
C ASP A 80 -2.88 -12.57 5.51
N LEU A 81 -1.59 -12.28 5.76
CA LEU A 81 -0.76 -13.00 6.72
C LEU A 81 -0.01 -12.01 7.61
N ILE A 82 0.15 -12.40 8.88
CA ILE A 82 1.05 -11.73 9.82
C ILE A 82 2.17 -12.71 10.14
N LEU A 83 3.41 -12.34 9.80
CA LEU A 83 4.59 -13.16 10.04
C LEU A 83 5.41 -12.57 11.17
N ILE A 84 5.51 -13.28 12.28
CA ILE A 84 6.36 -12.91 13.42
C ILE A 84 7.74 -13.48 13.15
N ASN A 85 8.64 -12.62 12.69
CA ASN A 85 10.03 -12.98 12.36
C ASN A 85 10.90 -13.08 13.62
N LYS A 86 12.15 -13.53 13.46
CA LYS A 86 13.12 -13.78 14.54
C LYS A 86 12.62 -14.80 15.57
N ALA A 87 11.84 -15.80 15.10
CA ALA A 87 11.34 -16.89 15.94
C ALA A 87 12.41 -17.97 16.17
N ASP A 88 13.62 -17.54 16.55
CA ASP A 88 14.80 -18.37 16.82
C ASP A 88 15.51 -17.93 18.11
N GLY A 89 16.46 -18.74 18.56
CA GLY A 89 17.28 -18.46 19.74
C GLY A 89 16.42 -18.05 20.94
N ASP A 90 16.88 -17.02 21.65
CA ASP A 90 16.23 -16.50 22.86
C ASP A 90 14.88 -15.83 22.60
N LEU A 91 14.63 -15.42 21.36
CA LEU A 91 13.38 -14.75 20.97
C LEU A 91 12.25 -15.71 20.61
N LYS A 92 12.53 -17.01 20.47
CA LYS A 92 11.54 -18.02 20.06
C LYS A 92 10.27 -18.03 20.92
N SER A 93 10.42 -17.98 22.24
CA SER A 93 9.29 -17.97 23.16
C SER A 93 8.46 -16.68 23.06
N ALA A 94 9.12 -15.55 22.90
CA ALA A 94 8.47 -14.26 22.69
C ALA A 94 7.71 -14.24 21.35
N ALA A 95 8.32 -14.71 20.27
CA ALA A 95 7.71 -14.81 18.96
C ALA A 95 6.44 -15.69 18.99
N THR A 96 6.50 -16.83 19.70
CA THR A 96 5.33 -17.71 19.83
C THR A 96 4.18 -17.04 20.57
N ARG A 97 4.44 -16.30 21.65
CA ARG A 97 3.42 -15.52 22.39
C ARG A 97 2.84 -14.42 21.49
N THR A 98 3.68 -13.61 20.90
CA THR A 98 3.26 -12.55 19.97
C THR A 98 2.39 -13.12 18.85
N CYS A 99 2.76 -14.25 18.25
CA CYS A 99 1.96 -14.92 17.23
C CYS A 99 0.57 -15.33 17.75
N ALA A 100 0.50 -15.89 18.97
CA ALA A 100 -0.78 -16.27 19.58
C ALA A 100 -1.66 -15.05 19.85
N ASP A 101 -1.09 -13.92 20.28
CA ASP A 101 -1.79 -12.66 20.54
C ASP A 101 -2.40 -12.11 19.25
N TYR A 102 -1.60 -12.05 18.17
CA TYR A 102 -2.10 -11.64 16.85
C TYR A 102 -3.14 -12.59 16.27
N ALA A 103 -2.96 -13.90 16.41
CA ALA A 103 -3.96 -14.88 15.99
C ALA A 103 -5.28 -14.70 16.76
N GLY A 104 -5.21 -14.38 18.06
CA GLY A 104 -6.38 -14.03 18.88
C GLY A 104 -7.06 -12.75 18.38
N ALA A 105 -6.29 -11.69 18.13
CA ALA A 105 -6.79 -10.43 17.60
C ALA A 105 -7.46 -10.59 16.22
N LEU A 106 -6.86 -11.35 15.31
CA LEU A 106 -7.42 -11.62 13.99
C LEU A 106 -8.78 -12.32 14.05
N ARG A 107 -9.02 -13.19 15.04
CA ARG A 107 -10.33 -13.86 15.24
C ARG A 107 -11.44 -12.89 15.63
N LEU A 108 -11.09 -11.75 16.23
CA LEU A 108 -12.04 -10.71 16.62
C LEU A 108 -12.36 -9.74 15.50
N LEU A 109 -11.58 -9.75 14.42
CA LEU A 109 -11.85 -8.94 13.25
C LEU A 109 -13.03 -9.49 12.45
N ARG A 110 -13.72 -8.58 11.74
CA ARG A 110 -14.79 -9.00 10.84
C ARG A 110 -14.22 -9.89 9.74
N LYS A 111 -14.79 -11.10 9.60
CA LYS A 111 -14.44 -12.01 8.51
C LYS A 111 -14.66 -11.35 7.16
N ARG A 112 -13.68 -11.46 6.29
CA ARG A 112 -13.76 -10.97 4.92
C ARG A 112 -14.42 -12.05 4.06
N SER A 113 -15.53 -11.73 3.42
CA SER A 113 -16.26 -12.66 2.53
C SER A 113 -15.47 -13.09 1.29
N GLN A 114 -14.36 -12.41 1.04
CA GLN A 114 -13.46 -12.63 -0.10
C GLN A 114 -12.30 -13.58 0.21
N ASP A 115 -12.26 -14.17 1.42
CA ASP A 115 -11.19 -15.06 1.86
C ASP A 115 -11.77 -16.36 2.44
N PRO A 116 -10.99 -17.46 2.48
CA PRO A 116 -11.37 -18.68 3.17
C PRO A 116 -11.55 -18.42 4.68
N GLU A 117 -12.32 -19.31 5.35
CA GLU A 117 -12.66 -19.11 6.77
C GLU A 117 -11.49 -19.06 7.73
N ASP A 118 -10.38 -19.68 7.37
CA ASP A 118 -9.16 -19.77 8.15
C ASP A 118 -8.17 -18.61 7.90
N PHE A 119 -8.54 -17.64 7.07
CA PHE A 119 -7.77 -16.42 6.84
C PHE A 119 -8.45 -15.18 7.46
N PRO A 120 -7.65 -14.15 7.84
CA PRO A 120 -6.18 -14.05 7.81
C PRO A 120 -5.49 -14.93 8.88
N LYS A 121 -4.18 -15.24 8.69
CA LYS A 121 -3.37 -16.10 9.57
C LYS A 121 -2.20 -15.35 10.18
N ALA A 122 -1.80 -15.75 11.40
CA ALA A 122 -0.53 -15.36 12.01
C ALA A 122 0.37 -16.58 12.12
N LEU A 123 1.65 -16.44 11.74
CA LEU A 123 2.65 -17.50 11.72
C LEU A 123 3.97 -16.98 12.29
N THR A 124 4.76 -17.89 12.85
CA THR A 124 6.15 -17.58 13.24
C THR A 124 7.11 -17.96 12.13
N VAL A 125 8.12 -17.12 11.88
CA VAL A 125 9.18 -17.39 10.92
C VAL A 125 10.55 -17.02 11.50
N SER A 126 11.59 -17.69 11.04
CA SER A 126 12.98 -17.27 11.26
C SER A 126 13.66 -17.09 9.91
N ALA A 127 14.01 -15.87 9.58
CA ALA A 127 14.80 -15.59 8.39
C ALA A 127 16.26 -16.14 8.53
N LEU A 128 16.74 -16.25 9.77
CA LEU A 128 18.09 -16.76 10.06
C LEU A 128 18.20 -18.28 9.86
N GLU A 129 17.23 -19.02 10.42
CA GLU A 129 17.22 -20.49 10.39
C GLU A 129 16.41 -21.06 9.23
N GLY A 130 15.66 -20.25 8.51
CA GLY A 130 14.76 -20.68 7.46
C GLY A 130 13.48 -21.35 7.99
N ALA A 131 13.30 -21.44 9.29
CA ALA A 131 12.13 -22.07 9.92
C ALA A 131 10.85 -21.29 9.59
N GLY A 132 9.75 -22.00 9.25
CA GLY A 132 8.44 -21.42 8.94
C GLY A 132 8.33 -20.73 7.57
N LEU A 133 9.42 -20.45 6.86
CA LEU A 133 9.37 -19.77 5.56
C LEU A 133 8.61 -20.58 4.51
N ARG A 134 8.89 -21.89 4.44
CA ARG A 134 8.21 -22.76 3.49
C ARG A 134 6.71 -22.84 3.76
N GLN A 135 6.33 -22.98 5.04
CA GLN A 135 4.92 -23.01 5.45
C GLN A 135 4.22 -21.70 5.07
N SER A 136 4.86 -20.55 5.36
CA SER A 136 4.30 -19.24 5.00
C SER A 136 4.07 -19.10 3.49
N TRP A 137 5.00 -19.59 2.69
CA TRP A 137 4.87 -19.61 1.23
C TRP A 137 3.73 -20.51 0.75
N GLU A 138 3.59 -21.70 1.31
CA GLU A 138 2.50 -22.64 1.00
C GLU A 138 1.13 -22.01 1.34
N GLU A 139 1.01 -21.30 2.47
CA GLU A 139 -0.20 -20.58 2.83
C GLU A 139 -0.53 -19.44 1.86
N MET A 140 0.48 -18.68 1.42
CA MET A 140 0.29 -17.64 0.40
C MET A 140 -0.20 -18.27 -0.91
N GLN A 141 0.39 -19.35 -1.36
CA GLN A 141 -0.02 -20.05 -2.57
C GLN A 141 -1.44 -20.61 -2.47
N ALA A 142 -1.81 -21.18 -1.33
CA ALA A 142 -3.16 -21.69 -1.08
C ALA A 142 -4.21 -20.56 -1.16
N LEU A 143 -3.93 -19.41 -0.55
CA LEU A 143 -4.83 -18.24 -0.61
C LEU A 143 -4.97 -17.71 -2.05
N VAL A 144 -3.85 -17.61 -2.79
CA VAL A 144 -3.87 -17.17 -4.19
C VAL A 144 -4.70 -18.14 -5.05
N ALA A 145 -4.49 -19.45 -4.89
CA ALA A 145 -5.23 -20.47 -5.63
C ALA A 145 -6.74 -20.36 -5.36
N TRP A 146 -7.12 -20.23 -4.09
CA TRP A 146 -8.52 -20.05 -3.68
C TRP A 146 -9.12 -18.77 -4.27
N ARG A 147 -8.41 -17.63 -4.17
CA ARG A 147 -8.89 -16.34 -4.72
C ARG A 147 -9.05 -16.41 -6.25
N ARG A 148 -8.18 -17.12 -6.94
CA ARG A 148 -8.30 -17.35 -8.40
C ARG A 148 -9.51 -18.20 -8.73
N GLU A 149 -9.69 -19.34 -8.04
CA GLU A 149 -10.85 -20.23 -8.23
C GLU A 149 -12.18 -19.51 -8.00
N LYS A 150 -12.28 -18.69 -6.95
CA LYS A 150 -13.49 -17.94 -6.60
C LYS A 150 -13.68 -16.63 -7.39
N GLY A 151 -12.77 -16.33 -8.33
CA GLY A 151 -12.81 -15.09 -9.11
C GLY A 151 -12.52 -13.82 -8.29
N VAL A 152 -12.11 -13.95 -7.04
CA VAL A 152 -11.74 -12.83 -6.17
C VAL A 152 -10.53 -12.10 -6.72
N TRP A 153 -9.53 -12.84 -7.17
CA TRP A 153 -8.32 -12.30 -7.78
C TRP A 153 -8.61 -11.30 -8.91
N ALA A 154 -9.44 -11.69 -9.88
CA ALA A 154 -9.77 -10.83 -11.00
C ALA A 154 -10.56 -9.59 -10.57
N ARG A 155 -11.51 -9.74 -9.63
CA ARG A 155 -12.28 -8.59 -9.11
C ARG A 155 -11.40 -7.61 -8.35
N THR A 156 -10.48 -8.09 -7.52
CA THR A 156 -9.54 -7.24 -6.77
C THR A 156 -8.65 -6.45 -7.72
N ARG A 157 -8.04 -7.09 -8.71
CA ARG A 157 -7.23 -6.40 -9.72
C ARG A 157 -8.03 -5.39 -10.56
N ALA A 158 -9.28 -5.69 -10.87
CA ALA A 158 -10.16 -4.74 -11.55
C ALA A 158 -10.43 -3.49 -10.69
N SER A 159 -10.71 -3.67 -9.39
CA SER A 159 -10.89 -2.56 -8.45
C SER A 159 -9.60 -1.74 -8.28
N GLN A 160 -8.45 -2.39 -8.14
CA GLN A 160 -7.14 -1.73 -8.09
C GLN A 160 -6.87 -0.92 -9.36
N ASN A 161 -7.17 -1.47 -10.54
CA ASN A 161 -7.02 -0.75 -11.81
C ASN A 161 -7.92 0.49 -11.89
N ALA A 162 -9.17 0.41 -11.42
CA ALA A 162 -10.06 1.56 -11.35
C ALA A 162 -9.57 2.63 -10.37
N TYR A 163 -9.07 2.23 -9.21
CA TYR A 163 -8.43 3.13 -8.24
C TYR A 163 -7.25 3.89 -8.87
N TRP A 164 -6.35 3.17 -9.52
CA TRP A 164 -5.16 3.75 -10.16
C TRP A 164 -5.50 4.60 -11.37
N PHE A 165 -6.50 4.23 -12.15
CA PHE A 165 -7.00 5.10 -13.23
C PHE A 165 -7.41 6.47 -12.71
N ASN A 166 -8.17 6.51 -11.61
CA ASN A 166 -8.57 7.77 -11.00
C ASN A 166 -7.39 8.57 -10.42
N ALA A 167 -6.38 7.89 -9.85
CA ALA A 167 -5.17 8.52 -9.36
C ALA A 167 -4.35 9.13 -10.51
N GLU A 168 -4.17 8.40 -11.62
CA GLU A 168 -3.47 8.88 -12.81
C GLU A 168 -4.20 10.05 -13.48
N LEU A 169 -5.53 9.98 -13.56
CA LEU A 169 -6.35 11.06 -14.11
C LEU A 169 -6.17 12.37 -13.32
N ARG A 170 -6.23 12.28 -11.98
CA ARG A 170 -5.99 13.44 -11.12
C ARG A 170 -4.58 14.00 -11.32
N HIS A 171 -3.59 13.14 -11.33
CA HIS A 171 -2.20 13.54 -11.54
C HIS A 171 -1.99 14.21 -12.90
N ALA A 172 -2.53 13.63 -13.96
CA ALA A 172 -2.44 14.19 -15.32
C ALA A 172 -3.11 15.57 -15.43
N LEU A 173 -4.27 15.75 -14.76
CA LEU A 173 -4.95 17.04 -14.70
C LEU A 173 -4.14 18.08 -13.93
N LEU A 174 -3.63 17.73 -12.75
CA LEU A 174 -2.81 18.64 -11.95
C LEU A 174 -1.53 19.03 -12.69
N THR A 175 -0.84 18.05 -13.30
CA THR A 175 0.37 18.32 -14.09
C THR A 175 0.08 19.26 -15.25
N ARG A 176 -1.04 19.09 -15.96
CA ARG A 176 -1.42 20.01 -17.04
C ARG A 176 -1.75 21.41 -16.53
N LEU A 177 -2.44 21.51 -15.40
CA LEU A 177 -2.73 22.79 -14.76
C LEU A 177 -1.46 23.53 -14.35
N GLU A 178 -0.51 22.82 -13.71
CA GLU A 178 0.77 23.38 -13.24
C GLU A 178 1.68 23.85 -14.41
N HIS A 179 1.61 23.19 -15.56
CA HIS A 179 2.39 23.53 -16.74
C HIS A 179 1.67 24.50 -17.71
N ASP A 180 0.43 24.87 -17.41
CA ASP A 180 -0.28 25.87 -18.18
C ASP A 180 0.20 27.29 -17.82
N PRO A 181 0.76 28.08 -18.76
CA PRO A 181 1.37 29.36 -18.44
C PRO A 181 0.40 30.37 -17.83
N GLU A 182 -0.86 30.41 -18.33
CA GLU A 182 -1.87 31.36 -17.86
C GLU A 182 -2.36 30.98 -16.46
N ALA A 183 -2.63 29.68 -16.22
CA ALA A 183 -3.05 29.19 -14.94
C ALA A 183 -1.93 29.33 -13.87
N ALA A 184 -0.69 29.07 -14.25
CA ALA A 184 0.47 29.23 -13.36
C ALA A 184 0.69 30.70 -12.97
N GLU A 185 0.54 31.64 -13.89
CA GLU A 185 0.64 33.06 -13.60
C GLU A 185 -0.51 33.52 -12.71
N ALA A 186 -1.74 33.15 -13.05
CA ALA A 186 -2.92 33.45 -12.21
C ALA A 186 -2.79 32.87 -10.80
N SER A 187 -2.25 31.65 -10.67
CA SER A 187 -2.01 31.03 -9.36
C SER A 187 -1.05 31.86 -8.52
N ARG A 188 0.06 32.35 -9.09
CA ARG A 188 1.02 33.20 -8.36
C ARG A 188 0.39 34.52 -7.90
N GLN A 189 -0.38 35.18 -8.76
CA GLN A 189 -1.03 36.45 -8.42
C GLN A 189 -2.10 36.26 -7.34
N LEU A 190 -2.91 35.20 -7.45
CA LEU A 190 -3.96 34.93 -6.48
C LEU A 190 -3.40 34.46 -5.12
N GLN A 191 -2.25 33.76 -5.09
CA GLN A 191 -1.54 33.47 -3.84
C GLN A 191 -1.12 34.74 -3.09
N GLN A 192 -0.64 35.76 -3.82
CA GLN A 192 -0.33 37.07 -3.20
C GLN A 192 -1.58 37.74 -2.64
N ALA A 193 -2.69 37.72 -3.37
CA ALA A 193 -3.96 38.26 -2.89
C ALA A 193 -4.53 37.50 -1.67
N ILE A 194 -4.34 36.18 -1.59
CA ILE A 194 -4.68 35.37 -0.40
C ILE A 194 -3.84 35.85 0.81
N HIS A 195 -2.52 36.00 0.61
CA HIS A 195 -1.64 36.48 1.69
C HIS A 195 -1.99 37.90 2.18
N ALA A 196 -2.48 38.76 1.30
CA ALA A 196 -2.97 40.09 1.64
C ALA A 196 -4.36 40.09 2.31
N GLY A 197 -5.08 38.97 2.27
CA GLY A 197 -6.44 38.85 2.78
C GLY A 197 -7.53 39.37 1.82
N ASP A 198 -7.18 39.65 0.58
CA ASP A 198 -8.09 40.26 -0.41
C ASP A 198 -9.07 39.28 -1.05
N ILE A 199 -8.78 37.96 -0.98
CA ILE A 199 -9.59 36.91 -1.59
C ILE A 199 -9.59 35.63 -0.74
N ALA A 200 -10.74 34.96 -0.68
CA ALA A 200 -10.85 33.65 -0.03
C ALA A 200 -10.15 32.55 -0.86
N PRO A 201 -9.44 31.59 -0.20
CA PRO A 201 -8.72 30.51 -0.92
C PRO A 201 -9.59 29.70 -1.88
N SER A 202 -10.85 29.40 -1.53
CA SER A 202 -11.79 28.68 -2.39
C SER A 202 -12.07 29.42 -3.69
N LEU A 203 -12.37 30.72 -3.59
CA LEU A 203 -12.66 31.56 -4.76
C LEU A 203 -11.42 31.76 -5.63
N ALA A 204 -10.22 31.84 -5.03
CA ALA A 204 -8.98 31.90 -5.77
C ALA A 204 -8.74 30.61 -6.56
N ALA A 205 -8.97 29.45 -5.94
CA ALA A 205 -8.82 28.16 -6.61
C ALA A 205 -9.81 28.00 -7.81
N GLU A 206 -11.07 28.38 -7.63
CA GLU A 206 -12.06 28.40 -8.71
C GLU A 206 -11.61 29.26 -9.88
N ARG A 207 -11.08 30.45 -9.63
CA ARG A 207 -10.57 31.35 -10.68
C ARG A 207 -9.42 30.74 -11.48
N VAL A 208 -8.48 30.06 -10.81
CA VAL A 208 -7.39 29.36 -11.51
C VAL A 208 -7.93 28.28 -12.44
N VAL A 209 -8.89 27.48 -11.95
CA VAL A 209 -9.52 26.42 -12.72
C VAL A 209 -10.31 27.01 -13.91
N ASP A 210 -11.05 28.08 -13.73
CA ASP A 210 -11.80 28.77 -14.80
C ASP A 210 -10.85 29.29 -15.89
N ILE A 211 -9.68 29.83 -15.53
CA ILE A 211 -8.68 30.26 -16.49
C ILE A 211 -8.13 29.06 -17.28
N PHE A 212 -7.81 27.97 -16.60
CA PHE A 212 -7.30 26.76 -17.21
C PHE A 212 -8.30 26.12 -18.21
N LEU A 213 -9.59 26.17 -17.91
CA LEU A 213 -10.66 25.58 -18.73
C LEU A 213 -11.13 26.47 -19.87
N ARG A 214 -10.64 27.69 -20.02
CA ARG A 214 -11.00 28.57 -21.16
C ARG A 214 -10.53 27.96 -22.47
N PRO A 215 -11.37 28.04 -23.52
CA PRO A 215 -10.92 27.66 -24.86
C PRO A 215 -9.68 28.46 -25.23
N LYS A 216 -8.63 27.75 -25.61
CA LYS A 216 -7.42 28.39 -26.14
C LYS A 216 -7.61 28.61 -27.62
N ALA A 217 -7.46 29.86 -28.04
CA ALA A 217 -7.58 30.26 -29.45
C ALA A 217 -6.46 29.66 -30.30
#